data_f6d505ac2b9ccdf900b274e6794e2774
#
_entry.id   f6d505ac2b9ccdf900b274e6794e2774
#
_cell.length_a   1.000
_cell.length_b   1.000
_cell.length_c   1.000
_cell.angle_alpha   90.00
_cell.angle_beta   90.00
_cell.angle_gamma   90.00
#
_symmetry.space_group_name_H-M   'P 1'
#
loop_
_entity.id
_entity.type
_entity.pdbx_description
1 polymer ?
#
loop_
_entity_poly.entity_id
_entity_poly.type
_entity_poly.pdbx_seq_one_letter_code
_entity_poly.pdbx_strand_id
1 'polypeptide(L)'
;MTDTTMRALVIDRTGGPDELHLAEIPVPTRVSDELLVRVVAAGVNPIDAKTRAGRGVSGAIERFPAVLGGDFAGIVETVPYSAHPLQPGDHVYGMGRVPRVAGSYAEIIAVSSLSVTRMPASLDFAHAAGVPIAALTAWGAIVDTARVHDGQRVLIHAARAGSAISPCSSRATSGRS
;
A
#
# COMPACT_ATOMS: atom_id res chain seq x y z
N MET A 1 18.19 -20.08 9.40
CA MET A 1 19.01 -18.84 9.30
C MET A 1 18.10 -17.82 8.69
N THR A 2 17.69 -16.82 9.45
CA THR A 2 16.94 -15.69 8.89
C THR A 2 17.90 -14.91 8.00
N ASP A 3 17.58 -14.77 6.71
CA ASP A 3 18.34 -13.92 5.81
C ASP A 3 18.40 -12.53 6.44
N THR A 4 19.59 -12.01 6.62
CA THR A 4 19.80 -10.68 7.20
C THR A 4 19.62 -9.56 6.17
N THR A 5 19.56 -9.91 4.88
CA THR A 5 19.37 -9.00 3.75
C THR A 5 18.22 -9.45 2.85
N MET A 6 17.68 -8.52 2.09
CA MET A 6 16.61 -8.72 1.10
C MET A 6 16.87 -7.87 -0.12
N ARG A 7 16.27 -8.21 -1.24
CA ARG A 7 16.28 -7.37 -2.43
C ARG A 7 15.18 -6.32 -2.35
N ALA A 8 15.52 -5.12 -2.78
CA ALA A 8 14.59 -4.02 -2.89
C ALA A 8 14.89 -3.14 -4.09
N LEU A 9 13.87 -2.48 -4.62
CA LEU A 9 14.00 -1.43 -5.59
C LEU A 9 14.17 -0.09 -4.85
N VAL A 10 15.35 0.48 -4.93
CA VAL A 10 15.74 1.67 -4.14
C VAL A 10 16.03 2.88 -5.02
N ILE A 11 16.05 4.05 -4.39
CA ILE A 11 16.62 5.28 -4.95
C ILE A 11 17.69 5.81 -3.99
N ASP A 12 18.81 6.34 -4.52
CA ASP A 12 19.86 6.99 -3.74
C ASP A 12 19.65 8.50 -3.64
N ARG A 13 18.76 9.04 -4.44
CA ARG A 13 18.32 10.44 -4.44
C ARG A 13 16.99 10.57 -5.17
N THR A 14 16.33 11.68 -5.03
CA THR A 14 15.16 12.01 -5.85
C THR A 14 15.57 12.35 -7.28
N GLY A 15 14.75 11.93 -8.27
CA GLY A 15 15.06 12.17 -9.67
C GLY A 15 14.14 11.47 -10.66
N GLY A 16 14.67 11.19 -11.84
CA GLY A 16 13.98 10.49 -12.93
C GLY A 16 13.77 9.00 -12.66
N PRO A 17 13.12 8.29 -13.61
CA PRO A 17 12.95 6.83 -13.51
C PRO A 17 14.25 6.05 -13.35
N ASP A 18 15.33 6.52 -13.92
CA ASP A 18 16.66 5.89 -13.92
C ASP A 18 17.32 5.85 -12.53
N GLU A 19 16.78 6.61 -11.57
CA GLU A 19 17.24 6.53 -10.17
C GLU A 19 16.79 5.24 -9.47
N LEU A 20 15.79 4.53 -10.01
CA LEU A 20 15.35 3.25 -9.47
C LEU A 20 16.30 2.13 -9.88
N HIS A 21 16.88 1.45 -8.90
CA HIS A 21 17.73 0.29 -9.14
C HIS A 21 17.55 -0.78 -8.07
N LEU A 22 17.91 -2.01 -8.41
CA LEU A 22 17.85 -3.14 -7.49
C LEU A 22 19.07 -3.11 -6.56
N ALA A 23 18.82 -3.27 -5.27
CA ALA A 23 19.88 -3.36 -4.25
C ALA A 23 19.56 -4.43 -3.21
N GLU A 24 20.60 -4.93 -2.54
CA GLU A 24 20.45 -5.71 -1.32
C GLU A 24 20.50 -4.76 -0.12
N ILE A 25 19.50 -4.83 0.74
CA ILE A 25 19.37 -4.01 1.94
C ILE A 25 19.04 -4.90 3.15
N PRO A 26 19.29 -4.45 4.37
CA PRO A 26 18.87 -5.19 5.55
C PRO A 26 17.36 -5.41 5.59
N VAL A 27 16.92 -6.59 6.03
CA VAL A 27 15.52 -6.85 6.35
C VAL A 27 15.07 -5.87 7.44
N PRO A 28 13.90 -5.20 7.31
CA PRO A 28 13.46 -4.22 8.28
C PRO A 28 13.23 -4.86 9.65
N THR A 29 13.72 -4.18 10.68
CA THR A 29 13.42 -4.58 12.05
C THR A 29 12.01 -4.14 12.41
N ARG A 30 11.21 -5.08 12.85
CA ARG A 30 9.84 -4.86 13.30
C ARG A 30 9.82 -4.07 14.62
N VAL A 31 8.99 -3.05 14.73
CA VAL A 31 8.67 -2.39 15.99
C VAL A 31 7.36 -2.95 16.56
N SER A 32 6.99 -2.55 17.78
CA SER A 32 6.06 -3.25 18.68
C SER A 32 4.71 -3.71 18.08
N ASP A 33 4.09 -2.91 17.20
CA ASP A 33 2.76 -3.22 16.63
C ASP A 33 2.81 -3.67 15.16
N GLU A 34 4.00 -3.84 14.61
CA GLU A 34 4.18 -4.18 13.20
C GLU A 34 4.19 -5.67 12.93
N LEU A 35 3.72 -6.02 11.74
CA LEU A 35 3.94 -7.33 11.12
C LEU A 35 5.11 -7.22 10.14
N LEU A 36 5.80 -8.33 9.91
CA LEU A 36 6.57 -8.51 8.68
C LEU A 36 5.72 -9.26 7.69
N VAL A 37 5.65 -8.73 6.48
CA VAL A 37 4.90 -9.31 5.37
C VAL A 37 5.86 -9.52 4.20
N ARG A 38 5.93 -10.75 3.71
CA ARG A 38 6.61 -11.08 2.46
C ARG A 38 5.75 -10.61 1.30
N VAL A 39 6.23 -9.62 0.58
CA VAL A 39 5.52 -8.99 -0.53
C VAL A 39 5.51 -9.95 -1.73
N VAL A 40 4.32 -10.23 -2.26
CA VAL A 40 4.11 -11.00 -3.48
C VAL A 40 3.82 -10.06 -4.65
N ALA A 41 3.10 -8.97 -4.39
CA ALA A 41 2.83 -7.94 -5.37
C ALA A 41 2.82 -6.55 -4.69
N ALA A 42 3.31 -5.54 -5.39
CA ALA A 42 3.28 -4.15 -4.97
C ALA A 42 2.49 -3.31 -5.98
N GLY A 43 1.60 -2.46 -5.47
CA GLY A 43 0.88 -1.50 -6.29
C GLY A 43 1.76 -0.30 -6.65
N VAL A 44 1.59 0.22 -7.86
CA VAL A 44 2.28 1.42 -8.32
C VAL A 44 1.28 2.56 -8.45
N ASN A 45 1.53 3.63 -7.73
CA ASN A 45 0.63 4.78 -7.66
C ASN A 45 1.30 6.07 -8.16
N PRO A 46 0.51 7.05 -8.63
CA PRO A 46 1.06 8.35 -9.01
C PRO A 46 1.86 9.05 -7.90
N ILE A 47 1.54 8.79 -6.63
CA ILE A 47 2.26 9.34 -5.49
C ILE A 47 3.71 8.82 -5.44
N ASP A 48 3.95 7.55 -5.80
CA ASP A 48 5.27 6.94 -5.79
C ASP A 48 6.19 7.63 -6.82
N ALA A 49 5.68 7.81 -8.04
CA ALA A 49 6.40 8.53 -9.10
C ALA A 49 6.68 10.00 -8.75
N LYS A 50 5.71 10.66 -8.08
CA LYS A 50 5.88 12.04 -7.60
C LYS A 50 6.92 12.10 -6.49
N THR A 51 6.91 11.16 -5.55
CA THR A 51 7.85 11.07 -4.43
C THR A 51 9.27 10.82 -4.95
N ARG A 52 9.44 9.88 -5.87
CA ARG A 52 10.71 9.66 -6.55
C ARG A 52 11.23 10.95 -7.20
N ALA A 53 10.37 11.71 -7.86
CA ALA A 53 10.73 12.95 -8.56
C ALA A 53 10.94 14.17 -7.62
N GLY A 54 11.04 13.98 -6.31
CA GLY A 54 11.25 15.06 -5.34
C GLY A 54 9.99 15.87 -5.02
N ARG A 55 8.79 15.32 -5.32
CA ARG A 55 7.48 15.92 -5.06
C ARG A 55 6.67 14.98 -4.14
N GLY A 56 5.35 15.13 -4.11
CA GLY A 56 4.50 14.24 -3.31
C GLY A 56 4.89 14.24 -1.83
N VAL A 57 5.27 13.08 -1.33
CA VAL A 57 5.72 12.89 0.07
C VAL A 57 7.25 12.75 0.19
N SER A 58 8.00 13.27 -0.76
CA SER A 58 9.48 13.17 -0.75
C SER A 58 10.13 13.80 0.49
N GLY A 59 9.51 14.78 1.11
CA GLY A 59 9.95 15.35 2.39
C GLY A 59 9.89 14.38 3.58
N ALA A 60 9.23 13.23 3.43
CA ALA A 60 9.19 12.17 4.44
C ALA A 60 10.29 11.12 4.25
N ILE A 61 11.15 11.25 3.24
CA ILE A 61 12.32 10.40 3.06
C ILE A 61 13.38 10.86 4.07
N GLU A 62 13.58 10.08 5.11
CA GLU A 62 14.49 10.40 6.20
C GLU A 62 15.96 10.14 5.82
N ARG A 63 16.21 9.18 4.94
CA ARG A 63 17.55 8.74 4.52
C ARG A 63 17.51 8.04 3.17
N PHE A 64 18.68 7.99 2.54
CA PHE A 64 18.93 7.19 1.35
C PHE A 64 19.94 6.05 1.67
N PRO A 65 19.92 4.92 0.95
CA PRO A 65 18.95 4.59 -0.08
C PRO A 65 17.53 4.43 0.51
N ALA A 66 16.52 4.82 -0.27
CA ALA A 66 15.13 4.77 0.14
C ALA A 66 14.33 3.78 -0.71
N VAL A 67 13.50 2.96 -0.07
CA VAL A 67 12.54 2.07 -0.72
C VAL A 67 11.21 2.78 -0.83
N LEU A 68 10.68 2.90 -2.03
CA LEU A 68 9.37 3.50 -2.30
C LEU A 68 8.24 2.45 -2.28
N GLY A 69 7.05 2.90 -2.68
CA GLY A 69 5.86 2.06 -2.76
C GLY A 69 5.00 2.12 -1.51
N GLY A 70 3.70 2.29 -1.70
CA GLY A 70 2.71 2.34 -0.62
C GLY A 70 1.91 1.06 -0.52
N ASP A 71 1.36 0.60 -1.63
CA ASP A 71 0.44 -0.53 -1.69
C ASP A 71 1.17 -1.86 -1.84
N PHE A 72 0.64 -2.88 -1.17
CA PHE A 72 1.18 -4.24 -1.25
C PHE A 72 0.09 -5.29 -1.06
N ALA A 73 0.38 -6.50 -1.53
CA ALA A 73 -0.27 -7.74 -1.13
C ALA A 73 0.81 -8.81 -0.92
N GLY A 74 0.64 -9.67 0.08
CA GLY A 74 1.67 -10.60 0.47
C GLY A 74 1.22 -11.61 1.51
N ILE A 75 2.19 -12.25 2.12
CA ILE A 75 1.99 -13.32 3.10
C ILE A 75 2.64 -12.89 4.42
N VAL A 76 1.90 -13.00 5.51
CA VAL A 76 2.41 -12.69 6.85
C VAL A 76 3.55 -13.63 7.20
N GLU A 77 4.69 -13.07 7.58
CA GLU A 77 5.86 -13.82 8.07
C GLU A 77 5.91 -13.86 9.60
N THR A 78 5.73 -12.69 10.22
CA THR A 78 5.70 -12.58 11.68
C THR A 78 4.63 -11.60 12.15
N VAL A 79 4.13 -11.84 13.35
CA VAL A 79 3.12 -11.00 14.01
C VAL A 79 3.67 -10.43 15.32
N PRO A 80 3.11 -9.32 15.84
CA PRO A 80 3.59 -8.68 17.07
C PRO A 80 3.44 -9.55 18.31
N TYR A 81 2.39 -10.38 18.38
CA TYR A 81 2.10 -11.27 19.51
C TYR A 81 1.31 -12.49 19.02
N SER A 82 1.39 -13.59 19.75
CA SER A 82 0.82 -14.90 19.34
C SER A 82 -0.70 -14.90 19.15
N ALA A 83 -1.44 -14.08 19.90
CA ALA A 83 -2.90 -13.96 19.78
C ALA A 83 -3.36 -12.90 18.77
N HIS A 84 -2.47 -12.44 17.87
CA HIS A 84 -2.83 -11.48 16.84
C HIS A 84 -3.88 -12.08 15.89
N PRO A 85 -4.89 -11.31 15.41
CA PRO A 85 -5.93 -11.82 14.51
C PRO A 85 -5.40 -12.37 13.18
N LEU A 86 -4.30 -11.80 12.68
CA LEU A 86 -3.55 -12.35 11.56
C LEU A 86 -2.46 -13.28 12.09
N GLN A 87 -2.18 -14.34 11.31
CA GLN A 87 -1.18 -15.34 11.68
C GLN A 87 -0.16 -15.51 10.55
N PRO A 88 1.06 -16.00 10.84
CA PRO A 88 2.01 -16.39 9.80
C PRO A 88 1.36 -17.33 8.78
N GLY A 89 1.56 -17.02 7.48
CA GLY A 89 0.93 -17.73 6.36
C GLY A 89 -0.38 -17.09 5.87
N ASP A 90 -1.00 -16.18 6.60
CA ASP A 90 -2.19 -15.46 6.13
C ASP A 90 -1.88 -14.61 4.89
N HIS A 91 -2.77 -14.66 3.91
CA HIS A 91 -2.73 -13.76 2.76
C HIS A 91 -3.34 -12.42 3.13
N VAL A 92 -2.57 -11.36 2.93
CA VAL A 92 -2.92 -10.00 3.37
C VAL A 92 -2.66 -8.99 2.27
N TYR A 93 -3.33 -7.84 2.37
CA TYR A 93 -3.06 -6.68 1.55
C TYR A 93 -3.22 -5.42 2.41
N GLY A 94 -2.62 -4.34 1.97
CA GLY A 94 -2.69 -3.11 2.74
C GLY A 94 -1.88 -1.99 2.12
N MET A 95 -1.78 -0.91 2.86
CA MET A 95 -1.08 0.29 2.46
C MET A 95 -0.18 0.76 3.59
N GLY A 96 1.08 1.02 3.28
CA GLY A 96 1.97 1.66 4.22
C GLY A 96 1.48 3.07 4.61
N ARG A 97 1.92 3.52 5.75
CA ARG A 97 1.42 4.76 6.36
C ARG A 97 1.93 5.99 5.60
N VAL A 98 1.05 6.67 4.86
CA VAL A 98 1.35 7.99 4.29
C VAL A 98 1.26 9.05 5.43
N PRO A 99 2.20 10.01 5.55
CA PRO A 99 3.23 10.37 4.58
C PRO A 99 4.54 9.59 4.66
N ARG A 100 4.69 8.61 5.55
CA ARG A 100 5.91 7.80 5.61
C ARG A 100 6.11 7.02 4.31
N VAL A 101 7.37 6.84 3.95
CA VAL A 101 7.74 5.97 2.83
C VAL A 101 7.64 4.54 3.33
N ALA A 102 6.66 3.80 2.82
CA ALA A 102 6.30 2.49 3.36
C ALA A 102 7.23 1.36 2.93
N GLY A 103 7.87 1.50 1.78
CA GLY A 103 8.86 0.55 1.32
C GLY A 103 8.30 -0.76 0.76
N SER A 104 7.14 -0.74 0.06
CA SER A 104 6.56 -1.95 -0.52
C SER A 104 7.32 -2.48 -1.75
N TYR A 105 8.24 -1.71 -2.32
CA TYR A 105 9.08 -2.18 -3.43
C TYR A 105 10.28 -3.00 -2.93
N ALA A 106 10.04 -3.92 -2.02
CA ALA A 106 11.00 -4.82 -1.40
C ALA A 106 10.40 -6.20 -1.19
N GLU A 107 11.23 -7.21 -0.93
CA GLU A 107 10.75 -8.57 -0.66
C GLU A 107 9.99 -8.68 0.68
N ILE A 108 10.37 -7.86 1.66
CA ILE A 108 9.71 -7.83 2.98
C ILE A 108 9.41 -6.39 3.37
N ILE A 109 8.21 -6.17 3.89
CA ILE A 109 7.79 -4.89 4.47
C ILE A 109 7.44 -5.05 5.95
N ALA A 110 7.86 -4.08 6.77
CA ALA A 110 7.34 -3.92 8.12
C ALA A 110 6.15 -2.95 8.09
N VAL A 111 4.99 -3.38 8.56
CA VAL A 111 3.75 -2.62 8.46
C VAL A 111 2.93 -2.71 9.74
N SER A 112 2.35 -1.58 10.17
CA SER A 112 1.47 -1.54 11.33
C SER A 112 0.25 -2.45 11.14
N SER A 113 -0.16 -3.11 12.20
CA SER A 113 -1.38 -3.93 12.26
C SER A 113 -2.65 -3.19 11.82
N LEU A 114 -2.65 -1.85 11.94
CA LEU A 114 -3.77 -1.00 11.53
C LEU A 114 -3.79 -0.69 10.02
N SER A 115 -2.75 -1.06 9.29
CA SER A 115 -2.58 -0.75 7.87
C SER A 115 -2.67 -1.97 6.97
N VAL A 116 -3.06 -3.11 7.52
CA VAL A 116 -3.11 -4.40 6.83
C VAL A 116 -4.37 -5.18 7.20
N THR A 117 -4.92 -5.90 6.24
CA THR A 117 -6.08 -6.78 6.48
C THR A 117 -5.99 -8.05 5.63
N ARG A 118 -6.82 -9.04 5.94
CA ARG A 118 -6.91 -10.28 5.15
C ARG A 118 -7.33 -9.98 3.72
N MET A 119 -6.67 -10.63 2.79
CA MET A 119 -7.01 -10.55 1.37
C MET A 119 -8.30 -11.34 1.11
N PRO A 120 -9.28 -10.75 0.37
CA PRO A 120 -10.45 -11.50 -0.07
C PRO A 120 -10.06 -12.71 -0.94
N ALA A 121 -10.70 -13.84 -0.72
CA ALA A 121 -10.43 -15.06 -1.49
C ALA A 121 -10.73 -14.92 -3.00
N SER A 122 -11.52 -13.91 -3.39
CA SER A 122 -11.86 -13.62 -4.78
C SER A 122 -10.80 -12.82 -5.55
N LEU A 123 -9.75 -12.34 -4.86
CA LEU A 123 -8.66 -11.57 -5.48
C LEU A 123 -7.37 -12.38 -5.48
N ASP A 124 -6.58 -12.24 -6.53
CA ASP A 124 -5.18 -12.60 -6.51
C ASP A 124 -4.31 -11.46 -5.93
N PHE A 125 -3.04 -11.73 -5.68
CA PHE A 125 -2.13 -10.74 -5.09
C PHE A 125 -1.94 -9.51 -5.95
N ALA A 126 -1.92 -9.65 -7.27
CA ALA A 126 -1.71 -8.52 -8.18
C ALA A 126 -2.91 -7.55 -8.15
N HIS A 127 -4.13 -8.09 -8.18
CA HIS A 127 -5.34 -7.27 -8.05
C HIS A 127 -5.45 -6.68 -6.64
N ALA A 128 -5.19 -7.46 -5.60
CA ALA A 128 -5.26 -7.00 -4.22
C ALA A 128 -4.28 -5.84 -3.94
N ALA A 129 -3.06 -5.90 -4.49
CA ALA A 129 -2.06 -4.84 -4.33
C ALA A 129 -2.47 -3.52 -5.04
N GLY A 130 -3.35 -3.55 -6.03
CA GLY A 130 -3.83 -2.35 -6.72
C GLY A 130 -4.98 -1.63 -6.00
N VAL A 131 -5.54 -2.20 -4.94
CA VAL A 131 -6.76 -1.69 -4.29
C VAL A 131 -6.51 -0.58 -3.25
N PRO A 132 -5.54 -0.68 -2.30
CA PRO A 132 -5.59 0.08 -1.06
C PRO A 132 -5.63 1.59 -1.23
N ILE A 133 -4.64 2.22 -1.84
CA ILE A 133 -4.61 3.68 -2.03
C ILE A 133 -5.81 4.16 -2.86
N ALA A 134 -6.14 3.45 -3.94
CA ALA A 134 -7.24 3.83 -4.82
C ALA A 134 -8.58 3.78 -4.08
N ALA A 135 -8.87 2.69 -3.37
CA ALA A 135 -10.11 2.51 -2.63
C ALA A 135 -10.23 3.47 -1.43
N LEU A 136 -9.17 3.62 -0.64
CA LEU A 136 -9.17 4.53 0.50
C LEU A 136 -9.30 5.99 0.07
N THR A 137 -8.66 6.40 -1.03
CA THR A 137 -8.82 7.73 -1.61
C THR A 137 -10.26 7.97 -2.05
N ALA A 138 -10.86 6.98 -2.74
CA ALA A 138 -12.26 7.06 -3.17
C ALA A 138 -13.22 7.11 -1.98
N TRP A 139 -13.01 6.28 -0.97
CA TRP A 139 -13.81 6.27 0.25
C TRP A 139 -13.76 7.62 0.97
N GLY A 140 -12.56 8.12 1.24
CA GLY A 140 -12.37 9.41 1.89
C GLY A 140 -13.02 10.58 1.14
N ALA A 141 -13.01 10.55 -0.20
CA ALA A 141 -13.67 11.57 -1.01
C ALA A 141 -15.21 11.45 -0.98
N ILE A 142 -15.75 10.26 -1.18
CA ILE A 142 -17.20 10.04 -1.38
C ILE A 142 -17.93 9.93 -0.04
N VAL A 143 -17.38 9.19 0.91
CA VAL A 143 -18.07 8.88 2.17
C VAL A 143 -17.74 9.93 3.22
N ASP A 144 -16.46 10.14 3.50
CA ASP A 144 -16.05 10.96 4.65
C ASP A 144 -16.18 12.47 4.35
N THR A 145 -15.80 12.90 3.13
CA THR A 145 -15.79 14.31 2.75
C THR A 145 -17.11 14.74 2.12
N ALA A 146 -17.51 14.12 1.02
CA ALA A 146 -18.73 14.50 0.29
C ALA A 146 -20.02 13.97 0.94
N ARG A 147 -19.92 12.93 1.77
CA ARG A 147 -21.06 12.31 2.48
C ARG A 147 -22.21 11.98 1.55
N VAL A 148 -21.89 11.38 0.41
CA VAL A 148 -22.86 11.06 -0.62
C VAL A 148 -23.88 10.04 -0.08
N HIS A 149 -25.17 10.31 -0.28
CA HIS A 149 -26.25 9.45 0.12
C HIS A 149 -27.23 9.15 -1.04
N ASP A 150 -28.17 8.26 -0.82
CA ASP A 150 -29.14 7.84 -1.83
C ASP A 150 -29.92 9.02 -2.41
N GLY A 151 -30.17 8.95 -3.73
CA GLY A 151 -30.87 9.99 -4.47
C GLY A 151 -29.99 11.15 -4.98
N GLN A 152 -28.78 11.28 -4.51
CA GLN A 152 -27.86 12.33 -4.99
C GLN A 152 -27.27 11.99 -6.37
N ARG A 153 -27.10 13.01 -7.19
CA ARG A 153 -26.38 12.94 -8.47
C ARG A 153 -24.94 13.36 -8.27
N VAL A 154 -23.99 12.47 -8.56
CA VAL A 154 -22.55 12.71 -8.38
C VAL A 154 -21.88 12.75 -9.74
N LEU A 155 -21.12 13.81 -10.00
CA LEU A 155 -20.25 13.93 -11.16
C LEU A 155 -18.82 13.52 -10.76
N ILE A 156 -18.28 12.53 -11.45
CA ILE A 156 -16.91 12.05 -11.23
C ILE A 156 -16.08 12.39 -12.47
N HIS A 157 -15.12 13.32 -12.31
CA HIS A 157 -14.16 13.62 -13.34
C HIS A 157 -13.06 12.55 -13.39
N ALA A 158 -12.44 12.40 -14.57
CA ALA A 158 -11.33 11.45 -14.78
C ALA A 158 -11.69 10.00 -14.37
N ALA A 159 -12.86 9.51 -14.76
CA ALA A 159 -13.41 8.21 -14.34
C ALA A 159 -12.51 6.99 -14.68
N ARG A 160 -11.46 7.17 -15.48
CA ARG A 160 -10.44 6.14 -15.77
C ARG A 160 -9.26 6.14 -14.79
N ALA A 161 -9.15 7.12 -13.90
CA ALA A 161 -8.17 7.11 -12.83
C ALA A 161 -8.56 6.05 -11.77
N GLY A 162 -7.59 5.35 -11.18
CA GLY A 162 -7.84 4.26 -10.24
C GLY A 162 -8.78 4.63 -9.10
N SER A 163 -8.58 5.80 -8.47
CA SER A 163 -9.45 6.30 -7.40
C SER A 163 -10.87 6.72 -7.85
N ALA A 164 -11.07 7.00 -9.14
CA ALA A 164 -12.37 7.34 -9.67
C ALA A 164 -13.19 6.08 -10.06
N ILE A 165 -12.54 4.97 -10.37
CA ILE A 165 -13.20 3.69 -10.67
C ILE A 165 -13.83 3.09 -9.41
N SER A 166 -13.14 3.18 -8.27
CA SER A 166 -13.63 2.65 -6.98
C SER A 166 -14.98 3.23 -6.52
N PRO A 167 -15.28 4.55 -6.64
CA PRO A 167 -16.59 5.09 -6.30
C PRO A 167 -17.74 4.53 -7.12
N CYS A 168 -17.50 4.20 -8.39
CA CYS A 168 -18.52 3.62 -9.26
C CYS A 168 -18.93 2.20 -8.81
N SER A 169 -17.99 1.42 -8.29
CA SER A 169 -18.27 0.06 -7.79
C SER A 169 -18.92 0.06 -6.41
N SER A 170 -18.55 0.98 -5.51
CA SER A 170 -19.12 1.05 -4.16
C SER A 170 -20.58 1.51 -4.16
N ARG A 171 -20.99 2.30 -5.16
CA ARG A 171 -22.40 2.71 -5.32
C ARG A 171 -23.32 1.55 -5.77
N ALA A 172 -22.80 0.57 -6.48
CA ALA A 172 -23.56 -0.60 -6.89
C ALA A 172 -23.88 -1.56 -5.73
N THR A 173 -23.09 -1.50 -4.65
CA THR A 173 -23.25 -2.38 -3.47
C THR A 173 -24.12 -1.78 -2.37
N SER A 174 -24.27 -0.45 -2.28
CA SER A 174 -25.14 0.20 -1.28
C SER A 174 -26.64 0.22 -1.66
N GLY A 175 -27.01 -0.28 -2.83
CA GLY A 175 -28.38 -0.37 -3.30
C GLY A 175 -29.08 -1.70 -3.03
N ARG A 176 -28.63 -2.50 -2.07
CA ARG A 176 -29.32 -3.72 -1.61
C ARG A 176 -29.49 -3.70 -0.10
N SER A 177 -30.54 -3.11 0.35
CA SER A 177 -31.19 -3.38 1.62
C SER A 177 -32.70 -3.39 1.40
#